data_531a5457eb59cab0a74c0334cfa80842
#
_entry.id   531a5457eb59cab0a74c0334cfa80842
#
_cell.length_a   1.000
_cell.length_b   1.000
_cell.length_c   1.000
_cell.angle_alpha   90.00
_cell.angle_beta   90.00
_cell.angle_gamma   90.00
#
_symmetry.space_group_name_H-M   'P 1'
#
loop_
_entity.id
_entity.type
_entity.pdbx_description
1 polymer ?
#
loop_
_entity_poly.entity_id
_entity_poly.type
_entity_poly.pdbx_seq_one_letter_code
_entity_poly.pdbx_strand_id
1 'polypeptide(L)'
;MFALQKSKTKESSRSQIAIKGVRDGILILPNNQYRAVLQVSALNFELKSEEEQDAIIDTYESFLNSVGTSLQILIRTREIDMDKYLEDLTERLDGEVEPVYRDQLKNYDEFIRSLITSNKILTRHFYLIVPYVAGKKTDFELVQEQLNLKLDIVAKGMTRIGMHTRELSSLEILDLFYSFYSPAQAKVQPLTEQALRLIHTALVEKEDNR
;
A
#
# COMPACT_ATOMS: atom_id res chain seq x y z
N MET A 1 -2.31 -35.44 44.55
CA MET A 1 -1.97 -35.64 43.12
C MET A 1 -2.35 -34.37 42.37
N PHE A 2 -1.40 -33.43 42.25
CA PHE A 2 -1.65 -32.12 41.63
C PHE A 2 -1.44 -32.25 40.11
N ALA A 3 -2.51 -32.09 39.37
CA ALA A 3 -2.45 -32.04 37.89
C ALA A 3 -1.87 -30.70 37.46
N LEU A 4 -0.67 -30.70 36.91
CA LEU A 4 -0.06 -29.54 36.28
C LEU A 4 -0.89 -29.19 35.00
N GLN A 5 -1.64 -28.11 35.10
CA GLN A 5 -2.29 -27.51 33.91
C GLN A 5 -1.20 -27.12 32.90
N LYS A 6 -1.20 -27.76 31.74
CA LYS A 6 -0.38 -27.37 30.59
C LYS A 6 -0.70 -25.92 30.25
N SER A 7 0.29 -25.07 30.44
CA SER A 7 0.26 -23.68 29.96
C SER A 7 -0.11 -23.65 28.48
N LYS A 8 -1.20 -22.97 28.12
CA LYS A 8 -1.53 -22.66 26.71
C LYS A 8 -0.34 -21.97 26.12
N THR A 9 0.30 -22.60 25.16
CA THR A 9 1.36 -21.99 24.35
C THR A 9 0.85 -20.64 23.85
N LYS A 10 1.49 -19.54 24.24
CA LYS A 10 1.20 -18.21 23.70
C LYS A 10 1.44 -18.32 22.18
N GLU A 11 0.38 -18.18 21.41
CA GLU A 11 0.51 -18.10 19.96
C GLU A 11 1.45 -16.94 19.62
N SER A 12 2.48 -17.23 18.86
CA SER A 12 3.44 -16.24 18.41
C SER A 12 2.71 -15.16 17.58
N SER A 13 3.07 -13.90 17.74
CA SER A 13 2.52 -12.81 16.90
C SER A 13 2.62 -13.12 15.39
N ARG A 14 3.59 -13.95 14.98
CA ARG A 14 3.69 -14.49 13.63
C ARG A 14 2.54 -15.40 13.22
N SER A 15 1.95 -16.18 14.15
CA SER A 15 0.81 -17.05 13.85
C SER A 15 -0.50 -16.27 13.72
N GLN A 16 -0.56 -15.06 14.27
CA GLN A 16 -1.70 -14.16 14.14
C GLN A 16 -1.71 -13.42 12.80
N ILE A 17 -0.52 -13.20 12.19
CA ILE A 17 -0.40 -12.65 10.84
C ILE A 17 -0.53 -13.81 9.87
N ALA A 18 -1.75 -14.09 9.45
CA ALA A 18 -2.07 -15.20 8.56
C ALA A 18 -1.63 -14.93 7.09
N ILE A 19 -0.36 -14.55 6.87
CA ILE A 19 0.22 -14.34 5.55
C ILE A 19 1.21 -15.45 5.27
N LYS A 20 1.06 -16.18 4.14
CA LYS A 20 2.02 -17.17 3.68
C LYS A 20 3.15 -16.54 2.87
N GLY A 21 2.84 -15.54 2.06
CA GLY A 21 3.82 -14.84 1.24
C GLY A 21 3.17 -13.88 0.25
N VAL A 22 4.01 -13.25 -0.56
CA VAL A 22 3.62 -12.42 -1.70
C VAL A 22 4.41 -12.88 -2.91
N ARG A 23 3.73 -13.14 -4.02
CA ARG A 23 4.34 -13.55 -5.28
C ARG A 23 3.63 -12.84 -6.44
N ASP A 24 4.39 -12.26 -7.36
CA ASP A 24 3.90 -11.62 -8.58
C ASP A 24 2.75 -10.61 -8.34
N GLY A 25 2.87 -9.78 -7.28
CA GLY A 25 1.83 -8.80 -6.91
C GLY A 25 0.58 -9.43 -6.25
N ILE A 26 0.64 -10.71 -5.89
CA ILE A 26 -0.48 -11.44 -5.28
C ILE A 26 -0.11 -11.83 -3.85
N LEU A 27 -0.93 -11.41 -2.89
CA LEU A 27 -0.85 -11.83 -1.49
C LEU A 27 -1.44 -13.22 -1.32
N ILE A 28 -0.66 -14.13 -0.75
CA ILE A 28 -1.03 -15.53 -0.50
C ILE A 28 -1.37 -15.70 0.97
N LEU A 29 -2.58 -16.12 1.25
CA LEU A 29 -3.12 -16.35 2.59
C LEU A 29 -3.33 -17.85 2.84
N PRO A 30 -3.58 -18.30 4.09
CA PRO A 30 -4.01 -19.65 4.38
C PRO A 30 -5.30 -20.03 3.65
N ASN A 31 -5.57 -21.32 3.57
CA ASN A 31 -6.79 -21.88 2.98
C ASN A 31 -7.02 -21.52 1.50
N ASN A 32 -5.93 -21.44 0.72
CA ASN A 32 -5.96 -21.13 -0.71
C ASN A 32 -6.67 -19.82 -1.02
N GLN A 33 -6.51 -18.82 -0.16
CA GLN A 33 -7.01 -17.49 -0.37
C GLN A 33 -5.92 -16.59 -0.96
N TYR A 34 -6.29 -15.79 -1.93
CA TYR A 34 -5.41 -14.87 -2.64
C TYR A 34 -6.03 -13.48 -2.67
N ARG A 35 -5.18 -12.47 -2.69
CA ARG A 35 -5.61 -11.07 -2.79
C ARG A 35 -4.68 -10.34 -3.74
N ALA A 36 -5.27 -9.58 -4.65
CA ALA A 36 -4.56 -8.57 -5.42
C ALA A 36 -5.02 -7.19 -4.98
N VAL A 37 -4.15 -6.20 -5.08
CA VAL A 37 -4.38 -4.86 -4.55
C VAL A 37 -4.21 -3.83 -5.66
N LEU A 38 -5.23 -3.02 -5.88
CA LEU A 38 -5.20 -1.83 -6.72
C LEU A 38 -5.07 -0.59 -5.84
N GLN A 39 -4.11 0.26 -6.12
CA GLN A 39 -4.12 1.64 -5.64
C GLN A 39 -5.03 2.46 -6.54
N VAL A 40 -5.86 3.32 -5.94
CA VAL A 40 -6.85 4.13 -6.66
C VAL A 40 -6.60 5.60 -6.37
N SER A 41 -6.71 6.45 -7.39
CA SER A 41 -6.63 7.90 -7.21
C SER A 41 -7.88 8.45 -6.51
N ALA A 42 -7.74 9.61 -5.86
CA ALA A 42 -8.89 10.36 -5.39
C ALA A 42 -9.60 11.06 -6.55
N LEU A 43 -10.91 11.26 -6.40
CA LEU A 43 -11.73 12.12 -7.24
C LEU A 43 -12.25 13.28 -6.41
N ASN A 44 -12.07 14.51 -6.90
CA ASN A 44 -12.63 15.70 -6.26
C ASN A 44 -14.12 15.85 -6.63
N PHE A 45 -14.96 15.05 -5.99
CA PHE A 45 -16.40 14.98 -6.26
C PHE A 45 -17.12 16.31 -5.98
N GLU A 46 -16.77 17.00 -4.89
CA GLU A 46 -17.38 18.26 -4.49
C GLU A 46 -17.09 19.44 -5.45
N LEU A 47 -16.04 19.33 -6.28
CA LEU A 47 -15.71 20.35 -7.29
C LEU A 47 -16.43 20.11 -8.63
N LYS A 48 -17.26 19.09 -8.71
CA LYS A 48 -18.05 18.75 -9.89
C LYS A 48 -19.40 19.46 -9.87
N SER A 49 -19.97 19.74 -11.05
CA SER A 49 -21.34 20.22 -11.16
C SER A 49 -22.33 19.15 -10.68
N GLU A 50 -23.55 19.54 -10.33
CA GLU A 50 -24.60 18.60 -9.90
C GLU A 50 -24.84 17.51 -10.97
N GLU A 51 -24.90 17.88 -12.24
CA GLU A 51 -25.07 16.93 -13.35
C GLU A 51 -23.92 15.93 -13.47
N GLU A 52 -22.67 16.40 -13.27
CA GLU A 52 -21.50 15.51 -13.24
C GLU A 52 -21.50 14.60 -12.01
N GLN A 53 -21.94 15.10 -10.85
CA GLN A 53 -22.05 14.31 -9.62
C GLN A 53 -23.06 13.19 -9.79
N ASP A 54 -24.24 13.48 -10.35
CA ASP A 54 -25.28 12.49 -10.64
C ASP A 54 -24.77 11.42 -11.62
N ALA A 55 -24.09 11.83 -12.70
CA ALA A 55 -23.51 10.90 -13.66
C ALA A 55 -22.44 9.99 -13.03
N ILE A 56 -21.66 10.51 -12.08
CA ILE A 56 -20.66 9.73 -11.33
C ILE A 56 -21.37 8.72 -10.43
N ILE A 57 -22.43 9.11 -9.75
CA ILE A 57 -23.23 8.23 -8.88
C ILE A 57 -23.86 7.09 -9.69
N ASP A 58 -24.52 7.39 -10.80
CA ASP A 58 -25.10 6.38 -11.70
C ASP A 58 -24.07 5.40 -12.23
N THR A 59 -22.88 5.92 -12.60
CA THR A 59 -21.77 5.08 -13.07
C THR A 59 -21.23 4.18 -11.95
N TYR A 60 -21.16 4.70 -10.72
CA TYR A 60 -20.74 3.93 -9.55
C TYR A 60 -21.74 2.85 -9.17
N GLU A 61 -23.05 3.13 -9.22
CA GLU A 61 -24.09 2.14 -9.03
C GLU A 61 -24.02 1.03 -10.09
N SER A 62 -23.85 1.41 -11.35
CA SER A 62 -23.66 0.45 -12.45
C SER A 62 -22.42 -0.42 -12.26
N PHE A 63 -21.33 0.18 -11.77
CA PHE A 63 -20.11 -0.55 -11.43
C PHE A 63 -20.38 -1.56 -10.30
N LEU A 64 -20.98 -1.15 -9.19
CA LEU A 64 -21.28 -2.05 -8.07
C LEU A 64 -22.16 -3.23 -8.49
N ASN A 65 -23.15 -3.00 -9.34
CA ASN A 65 -24.03 -4.03 -9.87
C ASN A 65 -23.33 -4.97 -10.85
N SER A 66 -22.28 -4.50 -11.55
CA SER A 66 -21.51 -5.29 -12.52
C SER A 66 -20.39 -6.11 -11.90
N VAL A 67 -19.91 -5.73 -10.72
CA VAL A 67 -18.82 -6.43 -10.03
C VAL A 67 -19.34 -7.73 -9.42
N GLY A 68 -19.09 -8.85 -10.09
CA GLY A 68 -19.47 -10.18 -9.63
C GLY A 68 -18.58 -10.77 -8.51
N THR A 69 -17.86 -9.92 -7.75
CA THR A 69 -16.96 -10.34 -6.69
C THR A 69 -17.04 -9.39 -5.50
N SER A 70 -16.79 -9.89 -4.30
CA SER A 70 -16.64 -9.01 -3.14
C SER A 70 -15.38 -8.14 -3.28
N LEU A 71 -15.48 -6.87 -2.90
CA LEU A 71 -14.36 -5.94 -2.84
C LEU A 71 -14.14 -5.48 -1.41
N GLN A 72 -12.89 -5.24 -1.04
CA GLN A 72 -12.55 -4.55 0.21
C GLN A 72 -11.94 -3.21 -0.13
N ILE A 73 -12.41 -2.16 0.51
CA ILE A 73 -11.90 -0.81 0.37
C ILE A 73 -11.02 -0.53 1.60
N LEU A 74 -9.76 -0.21 1.36
CA LEU A 74 -8.83 0.18 2.39
C LEU A 74 -8.44 1.64 2.18
N ILE A 75 -8.74 2.48 3.16
CA ILE A 75 -8.31 3.88 3.19
C ILE A 75 -7.21 4.00 4.22
N ARG A 76 -6.05 4.48 3.80
CA ARG A 76 -4.91 4.67 4.68
C ARG A 76 -4.46 6.11 4.70
N THR A 77 -4.40 6.69 5.90
CA THR A 77 -3.79 7.99 6.14
C THR A 77 -2.34 7.79 6.58
N ARG A 78 -1.41 8.45 5.90
CA ARG A 78 0.01 8.48 6.25
C ARG A 78 0.46 9.94 6.38
N GLU A 79 1.44 10.19 7.22
CA GLU A 79 2.19 11.45 7.18
C GLU A 79 3.01 11.46 5.89
N ILE A 80 3.03 12.60 5.20
CA ILE A 80 3.89 12.79 4.03
C ILE A 80 5.34 12.76 4.51
N ASP A 81 6.16 11.97 3.81
CA ASP A 81 7.60 12.02 3.97
C ASP A 81 8.13 13.21 3.17
N MET A 82 8.66 14.19 3.89
CA MET A 82 9.23 15.41 3.32
C MET A 82 10.75 15.41 3.36
N ASP A 83 11.38 14.34 3.84
CA ASP A 83 12.83 14.30 4.03
C ASP A 83 13.56 14.52 2.70
N LYS A 84 13.16 13.81 1.65
CA LYS A 84 13.73 13.99 0.31
C LYS A 84 13.52 15.41 -0.24
N TYR A 85 12.35 15.99 -0.01
CA TYR A 85 12.08 17.37 -0.45
C TYR A 85 12.98 18.37 0.27
N LEU A 86 13.21 18.17 1.57
CA LEU A 86 14.11 19.01 2.35
C LEU A 86 15.58 18.83 1.96
N GLU A 87 16.00 17.61 1.59
CA GLU A 87 17.32 17.33 1.03
C GLU A 87 17.50 18.07 -0.30
N ASP A 88 16.59 17.90 -1.27
CA ASP A 88 16.61 18.60 -2.56
C ASP A 88 16.63 20.14 -2.39
N LEU A 89 15.91 20.66 -1.38
CA LEU A 89 15.89 22.10 -1.09
C LEU A 89 17.22 22.57 -0.50
N THR A 90 17.83 21.77 0.37
CA THR A 90 19.15 22.05 0.94
C THR A 90 20.23 22.05 -0.14
N GLU A 91 20.21 21.07 -1.06
CA GLU A 91 21.15 21.03 -2.20
C GLU A 91 21.01 22.27 -3.09
N ARG A 92 19.78 22.74 -3.35
CA ARG A 92 19.55 23.97 -4.11
C ARG A 92 20.08 25.21 -3.37
N LEU A 93 19.89 25.28 -2.06
CA LEU A 93 20.38 26.37 -1.22
C LEU A 93 21.92 26.43 -1.22
N ASP A 94 22.58 25.28 -1.17
CA ASP A 94 24.04 25.18 -1.19
C ASP A 94 24.63 25.53 -2.57
N GLY A 95 23.90 25.21 -3.64
CA GLY A 95 24.29 25.52 -5.02
C GLY A 95 23.98 26.95 -5.48
N GLU A 96 23.17 27.72 -4.72
CA GLU A 96 22.76 29.07 -5.12
C GLU A 96 23.88 30.10 -4.82
N VAL A 97 24.29 30.81 -5.87
CA VAL A 97 25.41 31.79 -5.83
C VAL A 97 24.90 33.19 -5.57
N GLU A 98 23.70 33.53 -6.06
CA GLU A 98 23.16 34.88 -5.94
C GLU A 98 22.60 35.12 -4.53
N PRO A 99 23.12 36.13 -3.79
CA PRO A 99 22.76 36.34 -2.38
C PRO A 99 21.26 36.52 -2.15
N VAL A 100 20.56 37.21 -3.05
CA VAL A 100 19.13 37.52 -2.93
C VAL A 100 18.30 36.21 -3.01
N TYR A 101 18.61 35.34 -3.96
CA TYR A 101 17.92 34.06 -4.10
C TYR A 101 18.27 33.09 -2.98
N ARG A 102 19.52 33.13 -2.51
CA ARG A 102 19.96 32.33 -1.36
C ARG A 102 19.19 32.67 -0.09
N ASP A 103 18.99 33.97 0.18
CA ASP A 103 18.20 34.42 1.32
C ASP A 103 16.71 34.01 1.20
N GLN A 104 16.15 34.09 -0.01
CA GLN A 104 14.80 33.64 -0.27
C GLN A 104 14.64 32.12 -0.04
N LEU A 105 15.56 31.30 -0.56
CA LEU A 105 15.57 29.87 -0.37
C LEU A 105 15.72 29.50 1.10
N LYS A 106 16.56 30.21 1.85
CA LYS A 106 16.74 30.01 3.30
C LYS A 106 15.43 30.27 4.06
N ASN A 107 14.81 31.43 3.80
CA ASN A 107 13.52 31.75 4.44
C ASN A 107 12.44 30.74 4.08
N TYR A 108 12.44 30.23 2.85
CA TYR A 108 11.51 29.20 2.42
C TYR A 108 11.77 27.85 3.10
N ASP A 109 13.04 27.43 3.24
CA ASP A 109 13.41 26.22 3.98
C ASP A 109 12.95 26.29 5.45
N GLU A 110 13.22 27.42 6.13
CA GLU A 110 12.78 27.66 7.50
C GLU A 110 11.25 27.61 7.63
N PHE A 111 10.52 28.21 6.67
CA PHE A 111 9.06 28.16 6.63
C PHE A 111 8.55 26.74 6.47
N ILE A 112 9.07 25.98 5.53
CA ILE A 112 8.65 24.57 5.29
C ILE A 112 8.96 23.71 6.51
N ARG A 113 10.14 23.84 7.11
CA ARG A 113 10.49 23.10 8.36
C ARG A 113 9.55 23.44 9.51
N SER A 114 9.19 24.70 9.67
CA SER A 114 8.23 25.15 10.68
C SER A 114 6.83 24.56 10.41
N LEU A 115 6.40 24.52 9.15
CA LEU A 115 5.12 23.97 8.74
C LEU A 115 5.03 22.46 9.01
N ILE A 116 6.10 21.70 8.71
CA ILE A 116 6.18 20.27 8.97
C ILE A 116 6.19 19.98 10.46
N THR A 117 6.90 20.78 11.25
CA THR A 117 6.99 20.61 12.71
C THR A 117 5.69 20.98 13.42
N SER A 118 5.01 22.03 12.95
CA SER A 118 3.77 22.51 13.58
C SER A 118 2.53 21.73 13.13
N ASN A 119 2.52 21.20 11.91
CA ASN A 119 1.38 20.51 11.34
C ASN A 119 1.81 19.20 10.68
N LYS A 120 1.24 18.09 11.16
CA LYS A 120 1.41 16.82 10.46
C LYS A 120 0.66 16.87 9.13
N ILE A 121 1.39 16.95 8.04
CA ILE A 121 0.80 16.89 6.71
C ILE A 121 0.43 15.43 6.42
N LEU A 122 -0.87 15.17 6.30
CA LEU A 122 -1.40 13.83 6.09
C LEU A 122 -1.84 13.65 4.64
N THR A 123 -1.46 12.53 4.06
CA THR A 123 -1.98 12.08 2.76
C THR A 123 -2.84 10.84 2.94
N ARG A 124 -3.88 10.71 2.11
CA ARG A 124 -4.75 9.53 2.07
C ARG A 124 -4.45 8.72 0.82
N HIS A 125 -4.26 7.44 1.03
CA HIS A 125 -4.12 6.46 -0.04
C HIS A 125 -5.34 5.54 -0.02
N PHE A 126 -5.88 5.27 -1.20
CA PHE A 126 -7.05 4.41 -1.39
C PHE A 126 -6.63 3.14 -2.10
N TYR A 127 -7.10 2.02 -1.58
CA TYR A 127 -6.80 0.71 -2.15
C TYR A 127 -8.08 -0.10 -2.30
N LEU A 128 -8.20 -0.80 -3.42
CA LEU A 128 -9.21 -1.83 -3.64
C LEU A 128 -8.52 -3.20 -3.59
N ILE A 129 -9.04 -4.07 -2.74
CA ILE A 129 -8.51 -5.42 -2.56
C ILE A 129 -9.49 -6.39 -3.20
N VAL A 130 -9.01 -7.12 -4.18
CA VAL A 130 -9.78 -8.10 -4.95
C VAL A 130 -9.45 -9.49 -4.43
N PRO A 131 -10.43 -10.21 -3.83
CA PRO A 131 -10.23 -11.54 -3.32
C PRO A 131 -10.44 -12.61 -4.38
N TYR A 132 -9.69 -13.71 -4.23
CA TYR A 132 -9.90 -14.95 -4.92
C TYR A 132 -9.69 -16.12 -3.96
N VAL A 133 -10.56 -17.14 -4.05
CA VAL A 133 -10.42 -18.40 -3.30
C VAL A 133 -10.28 -19.52 -4.30
N ALA A 134 -9.14 -20.18 -4.27
CA ALA A 134 -8.83 -21.27 -5.19
C ALA A 134 -9.26 -22.62 -4.65
N GLY A 135 -9.57 -23.56 -5.53
CA GLY A 135 -9.78 -24.96 -5.19
C GLY A 135 -8.49 -25.64 -4.70
N LYS A 136 -8.60 -26.83 -4.12
CA LYS A 136 -7.46 -27.56 -3.51
C LYS A 136 -6.35 -27.93 -4.49
N LYS A 137 -6.63 -28.00 -5.79
CA LYS A 137 -5.70 -28.41 -6.86
C LYS A 137 -5.50 -27.32 -7.91
N THR A 138 -5.69 -26.05 -7.56
CA THR A 138 -5.56 -24.95 -8.51
C THR A 138 -4.10 -24.50 -8.57
N ASP A 139 -3.52 -24.48 -9.76
CA ASP A 139 -2.17 -23.97 -10.00
C ASP A 139 -2.13 -22.46 -9.82
N PHE A 140 -0.97 -21.94 -9.45
CA PHE A 140 -0.79 -20.50 -9.21
C PHE A 140 -1.02 -19.66 -10.47
N GLU A 141 -0.65 -20.16 -11.63
CA GLU A 141 -0.87 -19.49 -12.93
C GLU A 141 -2.36 -19.26 -13.18
N LEU A 142 -3.19 -20.25 -12.93
CA LEU A 142 -4.65 -20.10 -13.05
C LEU A 142 -5.22 -19.11 -12.03
N VAL A 143 -4.67 -19.08 -10.81
CA VAL A 143 -5.04 -18.06 -9.79
C VAL A 143 -4.73 -16.67 -10.31
N GLN A 144 -3.55 -16.46 -10.88
CA GLN A 144 -3.11 -15.19 -11.43
C GLN A 144 -4.00 -14.74 -12.60
N GLU A 145 -4.31 -15.65 -13.51
CA GLU A 145 -5.22 -15.36 -14.63
C GLU A 145 -6.61 -14.93 -14.14
N GLN A 146 -7.19 -15.66 -13.18
CA GLN A 146 -8.50 -15.32 -12.63
C GLN A 146 -8.51 -14.00 -11.86
N LEU A 147 -7.44 -13.71 -11.13
CA LEU A 147 -7.29 -12.41 -10.47
C LEU A 147 -7.14 -11.27 -11.48
N ASN A 148 -6.33 -11.46 -12.53
CA ASN A 148 -6.12 -10.45 -13.57
C ASN A 148 -7.43 -10.09 -14.28
N LEU A 149 -8.27 -11.09 -14.59
CA LEU A 149 -9.60 -10.85 -15.15
C LEU A 149 -10.48 -10.01 -14.23
N LYS A 150 -10.47 -10.29 -12.93
CA LYS A 150 -11.23 -9.52 -11.94
C LYS A 150 -10.67 -8.11 -11.76
N LEU A 151 -9.34 -7.96 -11.73
CA LEU A 151 -8.67 -6.66 -11.64
C LEU A 151 -9.01 -5.77 -12.83
N ASP A 152 -9.02 -6.34 -14.04
CA ASP A 152 -9.37 -5.61 -15.26
C ASP A 152 -10.81 -5.07 -15.22
N ILE A 153 -11.77 -5.88 -14.76
CA ILE A 153 -13.16 -5.44 -14.56
C ILE A 153 -13.23 -4.27 -13.57
N VAL A 154 -12.54 -4.39 -12.44
CA VAL A 154 -12.53 -3.36 -11.39
C VAL A 154 -11.84 -2.10 -11.89
N ALA A 155 -10.69 -2.22 -12.55
CA ALA A 155 -9.93 -1.10 -13.09
C ALA A 155 -10.72 -0.33 -14.15
N LYS A 156 -11.38 -1.03 -15.08
CA LYS A 156 -12.26 -0.41 -16.09
C LYS A 156 -13.45 0.29 -15.45
N GLY A 157 -14.03 -0.30 -14.39
CA GLY A 157 -15.11 0.33 -13.64
C GLY A 157 -14.65 1.65 -12.99
N MET A 158 -13.51 1.65 -12.32
CA MET A 158 -12.93 2.85 -11.71
C MET A 158 -12.59 3.93 -12.76
N THR A 159 -12.04 3.52 -13.90
CA THR A 159 -11.73 4.45 -15.00
C THR A 159 -12.99 5.14 -15.55
N ARG A 160 -14.12 4.44 -15.64
CA ARG A 160 -15.40 5.03 -16.07
C ARG A 160 -15.92 6.08 -15.09
N ILE A 161 -15.65 5.91 -13.80
CA ILE A 161 -15.98 6.87 -12.73
C ILE A 161 -15.04 8.10 -12.78
N GLY A 162 -13.93 8.02 -13.52
CA GLY A 162 -12.92 9.08 -13.61
C GLY A 162 -11.74 8.90 -12.66
N MET A 163 -11.56 7.71 -12.08
CA MET A 163 -10.44 7.38 -11.21
C MET A 163 -9.38 6.55 -11.93
N HIS A 164 -8.11 6.78 -11.60
CA HIS A 164 -7.00 5.98 -12.10
C HIS A 164 -6.68 4.86 -11.12
N THR A 165 -6.33 3.70 -11.66
CA THR A 165 -5.93 2.54 -10.88
C THR A 165 -4.54 2.05 -11.29
N ARG A 166 -3.81 1.50 -10.32
CA ARG A 166 -2.51 0.87 -10.52
C ARG A 166 -2.40 -0.36 -9.61
N GLU A 167 -1.97 -1.46 -10.15
CA GLU A 167 -1.67 -2.66 -9.37
C GLU A 167 -0.44 -2.44 -8.49
N LEU A 168 -0.49 -2.95 -7.27
CA LEU A 168 0.67 -2.96 -6.40
C LEU A 168 1.59 -4.13 -6.72
N SER A 169 2.89 -3.84 -6.82
CA SER A 169 3.93 -4.86 -6.90
C SER A 169 4.06 -5.63 -5.58
N SER A 170 4.77 -6.76 -5.61
CA SER A 170 5.05 -7.56 -4.40
C SER A 170 5.73 -6.75 -3.30
N LEU A 171 6.67 -5.87 -3.67
CA LEU A 171 7.35 -4.99 -2.73
C LEU A 171 6.40 -3.98 -2.09
N GLU A 172 5.54 -3.36 -2.88
CA GLU A 172 4.57 -2.37 -2.40
C GLU A 172 3.52 -2.99 -1.47
N ILE A 173 3.10 -4.23 -1.73
CA ILE A 173 2.23 -4.98 -0.81
C ILE A 173 2.93 -5.23 0.52
N LEU A 174 4.21 -5.66 0.49
CA LEU A 174 4.99 -5.88 1.70
C LEU A 174 5.21 -4.57 2.46
N ASP A 175 5.52 -3.46 1.78
CA ASP A 175 5.64 -2.13 2.40
C ASP A 175 4.32 -1.68 3.04
N LEU A 176 3.20 -1.93 2.36
CA LEU A 176 1.88 -1.65 2.91
C LEU A 176 1.69 -2.37 4.26
N PHE A 177 2.00 -3.67 4.35
CA PHE A 177 1.93 -4.41 5.60
C PHE A 177 2.94 -3.93 6.64
N TYR A 178 4.20 -3.75 6.25
CA TYR A 178 5.25 -3.27 7.13
C TYR A 178 4.87 -1.95 7.79
N SER A 179 4.30 -1.05 7.01
CA SER A 179 3.87 0.24 7.49
C SER A 179 2.64 0.21 8.42
N PHE A 180 1.86 -0.89 8.45
CA PHE A 180 0.81 -1.10 9.45
C PHE A 180 1.36 -1.59 10.79
N TYR A 181 2.32 -2.52 10.74
CA TYR A 181 2.86 -3.16 11.95
C TYR A 181 3.96 -2.35 12.61
N SER A 182 4.71 -1.56 11.84
CA SER A 182 5.84 -0.78 12.32
C SER A 182 5.87 0.61 11.67
N PRO A 183 4.87 1.48 11.91
CA PRO A 183 4.74 2.76 11.21
C PRO A 183 5.94 3.69 11.42
N ALA A 184 6.56 3.69 12.61
CA ALA A 184 7.72 4.50 12.91
C ALA A 184 8.98 4.01 12.15
N GLN A 185 9.18 2.69 12.09
CA GLN A 185 10.32 2.10 11.39
C GLN A 185 10.16 2.22 9.86
N ALA A 186 8.94 2.09 9.34
CA ALA A 186 8.67 2.23 7.92
C ALA A 186 8.98 3.64 7.38
N LYS A 187 8.98 4.67 8.23
CA LYS A 187 9.44 6.02 7.88
C LYS A 187 10.98 6.11 7.76
N VAL A 188 11.70 5.51 8.72
CA VAL A 188 13.16 5.63 8.82
C VAL A 188 13.87 4.64 7.91
N GLN A 189 13.27 3.48 7.69
CA GLN A 189 13.82 2.38 6.88
C GLN A 189 12.73 1.81 5.97
N PRO A 190 12.42 2.47 4.86
CA PRO A 190 11.48 1.92 3.89
C PRO A 190 12.00 0.60 3.33
N LEU A 191 11.09 -0.32 3.04
CA LEU A 191 11.46 -1.60 2.41
C LEU A 191 11.95 -1.33 0.98
N THR A 192 13.25 -1.54 0.77
CA THR A 192 13.87 -1.49 -0.56
C THR A 192 14.01 -2.90 -1.12
N GLU A 193 14.12 -3.03 -2.46
CA GLU A 193 14.40 -4.32 -3.09
C GLU A 193 15.69 -4.96 -2.57
N GLN A 194 16.69 -4.15 -2.23
CA GLN A 194 17.95 -4.62 -1.66
C GLN A 194 17.75 -5.23 -0.28
N ALA A 195 16.94 -4.61 0.59
CA ALA A 195 16.62 -5.13 1.91
C ALA A 195 15.85 -6.47 1.82
N LEU A 196 14.93 -6.59 0.86
CA LEU A 196 14.20 -7.85 0.62
C LEU A 196 15.12 -8.97 0.11
N ARG A 197 16.06 -8.68 -0.79
CA ARG A 197 17.04 -9.66 -1.27
C ARG A 197 17.90 -10.17 -0.13
N LEU A 198 18.37 -9.30 0.76
CA LEU A 198 19.13 -9.69 1.94
C LEU A 198 18.33 -10.58 2.90
N ILE A 199 17.05 -10.25 3.13
CA ILE A 199 16.15 -11.05 3.97
C ILE A 199 15.92 -12.42 3.32
N HIS A 200 15.68 -12.48 2.01
CA HIS A 200 15.47 -13.72 1.27
C HIS A 200 16.72 -14.62 1.34
N THR A 201 17.89 -14.08 1.10
CA THR A 201 19.16 -14.82 1.17
C THR A 201 19.40 -15.38 2.58
N ALA A 202 19.16 -14.56 3.62
CA ALA A 202 19.32 -14.99 5.02
C ALA A 202 18.29 -16.06 5.46
N LEU A 203 17.14 -16.13 4.80
CA LEU A 203 16.11 -17.16 5.09
C LEU A 203 16.40 -18.47 4.36
N VAL A 204 16.89 -18.41 3.12
CA VAL A 204 17.25 -19.59 2.32
C VAL A 204 18.46 -20.32 2.93
N GLU A 205 19.50 -19.58 3.36
CA GLU A 205 20.65 -20.18 4.05
C GLU A 205 20.30 -20.88 5.37
N LYS A 206 19.16 -20.54 5.97
CA LYS A 206 18.68 -21.18 7.20
C LYS A 206 17.88 -22.45 6.97
N GLU A 207 17.30 -22.63 5.78
CA GLU A 207 16.60 -23.87 5.40
C GLU A 207 17.57 -24.95 4.90
N ASP A 208 18.68 -24.59 4.22
CA ASP A 208 19.69 -25.54 3.76
C ASP A 208 20.58 -26.08 4.90
N ASN A 209 20.54 -25.48 6.09
CA ASN A 209 21.30 -25.92 7.27
C ASN A 209 20.44 -26.71 8.30
N ARG A 210 19.29 -27.22 7.93
CA ARG A 210 18.43 -28.10 8.74
C ARG A 210 18.18 -29.42 8.05
#